data_5753792ebbd0544b115dff8ae1744b9b
#
_entry.id   5753792ebbd0544b115dff8ae1744b9b
#
_cell.length_a   1.000
_cell.length_b   1.000
_cell.length_c   1.000
_cell.angle_alpha   90.00
_cell.angle_beta   90.00
_cell.angle_gamma   90.00
#
_symmetry.space_group_name_H-M   'P 1'
#
loop_
_entity.id
_entity.type
_entity.pdbx_description
1 polymer ?
#
loop_
_entity_poly.entity_id
_entity_poly.type
_entity_poly.pdbx_seq_one_letter_code
_entity_poly.pdbx_strand_id
1 'polypeptide(L)'
;PLCERLVVRQRRVDEAEHEVLIADLTAGYGPVRETFTSMVTLDRPALSIKVEYIDGPFRFLDNRWSFTPRDGGGADIHFWISYEFRSRMLGALMGSMFDRAFRKFAEAFEQRADALYGVGV
;
A
#
# COMPACT_ATOMS: atom_id res chain seq x y z
N PRO A 1 0.83 3.62 -15.61
CA PRO A 1 0.81 2.97 -14.31
C PRO A 1 -0.04 3.71 -13.29
N LEU A 2 -0.54 2.97 -12.32
CA LEU A 2 -1.42 3.52 -11.29
C LEU A 2 -0.70 4.46 -10.33
N CYS A 3 0.54 4.13 -9.97
CA CYS A 3 1.36 4.97 -9.13
C CYS A 3 2.16 5.93 -10.00
N GLU A 4 1.84 7.21 -9.94
CA GLU A 4 2.55 8.23 -10.71
C GLU A 4 3.75 8.79 -9.98
N ARG A 5 3.65 8.90 -8.65
CA ARG A 5 4.70 9.49 -7.84
C ARG A 5 4.62 8.99 -6.41
N LEU A 6 5.77 8.71 -5.84
CA LEU A 6 5.91 8.40 -4.42
C LEU A 6 7.04 9.25 -3.84
N VAL A 7 6.71 10.05 -2.83
CA VAL A 7 7.70 10.91 -2.16
C VAL A 7 7.74 10.55 -0.68
N VAL A 8 8.89 10.09 -0.21
CA VAL A 8 9.11 9.84 1.22
C VAL A 8 9.54 11.15 1.86
N ARG A 9 8.69 11.70 2.73
CA ARG A 9 8.93 13.00 3.37
C ARG A 9 9.76 12.88 4.64
N GLN A 10 9.56 11.81 5.41
CA GLN A 10 10.31 11.55 6.63
C GLN A 10 10.58 10.06 6.75
N ARG A 11 11.68 9.75 7.38
CA ARG A 11 12.06 8.38 7.72
C ARG A 11 12.67 8.38 9.11
N ARG A 12 12.22 7.48 9.97
CA ARG A 12 12.77 7.34 11.32
C ARG A 12 12.66 5.89 11.79
N VAL A 13 13.38 5.58 12.85
CA VAL A 13 13.28 4.31 13.56
C VAL A 13 12.69 4.61 14.92
N ASP A 14 11.62 3.92 15.31
CA ASP A 14 11.00 4.12 16.61
C ASP A 14 11.69 3.32 17.72
N GLU A 15 11.19 3.43 18.96
CA GLU A 15 11.78 2.75 20.13
C GLU A 15 11.77 1.22 20.02
N ALA A 16 10.82 0.67 19.25
CA ALA A 16 10.72 -0.77 19.00
C ALA A 16 11.53 -1.22 17.78
N GLU A 17 12.38 -0.34 17.25
CA GLU A 17 13.20 -0.57 16.06
C GLU A 17 12.39 -0.78 14.78
N HIS A 18 11.13 -0.31 14.76
CA HIS A 18 10.34 -0.28 13.55
C HIS A 18 10.75 0.91 12.69
N GLU A 19 10.87 0.71 11.39
CA GLU A 19 11.10 1.80 10.46
C GLU A 19 9.76 2.46 10.15
N VAL A 20 9.67 3.77 10.35
CA VAL A 20 8.46 4.55 10.12
C VAL A 20 8.71 5.57 9.04
N LEU A 21 7.88 5.55 8.00
CA LEU A 21 7.96 6.45 6.85
C LEU A 21 6.71 7.31 6.79
N ILE A 22 6.90 8.60 6.48
CA ILE A 22 5.80 9.47 6.06
C ILE A 22 5.95 9.66 4.57
N ALA A 23 4.97 9.23 3.80
CA ALA A 23 5.05 9.21 2.35
C ALA A 23 3.79 9.78 1.70
N ASP A 24 4.00 10.51 0.60
CA ASP A 24 2.94 10.98 -0.27
C ASP A 24 2.89 10.09 -1.50
N LEU A 25 1.75 9.48 -1.74
CA LEU A 25 1.50 8.67 -2.94
C LEU A 25 0.53 9.40 -3.84
N THR A 26 0.93 9.64 -5.08
CA THR A 26 0.05 10.17 -6.11
C THR A 26 -0.36 9.03 -7.04
N ALA A 27 -1.64 8.75 -7.08
CA ALA A 27 -2.21 7.71 -7.91
C ALA A 27 -3.05 8.34 -9.01
N GLY A 28 -2.94 7.82 -10.22
CA GLY A 28 -3.72 8.24 -11.36
C GLY A 28 -4.50 7.09 -11.97
N TYR A 29 -5.76 7.35 -12.28
CA TYR A 29 -6.61 6.41 -12.99
C TYR A 29 -7.51 7.18 -13.95
N GLY A 30 -7.23 7.06 -15.24
CA GLY A 30 -7.91 7.86 -16.25
C GLY A 30 -7.66 9.36 -16.01
N PRO A 31 -8.70 10.20 -16.00
CA PRO A 31 -8.55 11.63 -15.75
C PRO A 31 -8.43 11.98 -14.27
N VAL A 32 -8.54 11.01 -13.37
CA VAL A 32 -8.53 11.25 -11.93
C VAL A 32 -7.12 11.07 -11.38
N ARG A 33 -6.65 12.07 -10.63
CA ARG A 33 -5.39 12.01 -9.89
C ARG A 33 -5.64 12.47 -8.47
N GLU A 34 -5.17 11.68 -7.52
CA GLU A 34 -5.28 12.01 -6.11
C GLU A 34 -3.95 11.72 -5.40
N THR A 35 -3.62 12.60 -4.48
CA THR A 35 -2.44 12.42 -3.63
C THR A 35 -2.92 12.17 -2.20
N PHE A 36 -2.37 11.15 -1.58
CA PHE A 36 -2.65 10.88 -0.18
C PHE A 36 -1.37 10.62 0.61
N THR A 37 -1.39 11.10 1.84
CA THR A 37 -0.26 11.01 2.77
C THR A 37 -0.53 9.90 3.76
N SER A 38 0.45 9.04 3.97
CA SER A 38 0.33 7.91 4.88
C SER A 38 1.56 7.78 5.77
N MET A 39 1.34 7.22 6.95
CA MET A 39 2.41 6.77 7.82
C MET A 39 2.56 5.26 7.64
N VAL A 40 3.71 4.85 7.15
CA VAL A 40 4.01 3.45 6.86
C VAL A 40 4.96 2.93 7.92
N THR A 41 4.53 1.88 8.63
CA THR A 41 5.35 1.23 9.65
C THR A 41 5.80 -0.13 9.14
N LEU A 42 7.10 -0.30 9.03
CA LEU A 42 7.72 -1.56 8.60
C LEU A 42 8.20 -2.32 9.84
N ASP A 43 7.65 -3.49 10.04
CA ASP A 43 8.02 -4.39 11.14
C ASP A 43 8.67 -5.63 10.54
N ARG A 44 9.99 -5.62 10.46
CA ARG A 44 10.72 -6.73 9.84
C ARG A 44 10.65 -8.03 10.65
N PRO A 45 10.81 -8.01 11.99
CA PRO A 45 10.67 -9.23 12.77
C PRO A 45 9.30 -9.90 12.62
N ALA A 46 8.23 -9.11 12.60
CA ALA A 46 6.87 -9.62 12.43
C ALA A 46 6.50 -9.86 10.96
N LEU A 47 7.35 -9.43 10.01
CA LEU A 47 7.08 -9.50 8.57
C LEU A 47 5.74 -8.86 8.21
N SER A 48 5.55 -7.63 8.68
CA SER A 48 4.32 -6.90 8.45
C SER A 48 4.57 -5.44 8.06
N ILE A 49 3.62 -4.88 7.33
CA ILE A 49 3.59 -3.46 6.97
C ILE A 49 2.21 -2.93 7.33
N LYS A 50 2.19 -1.83 8.08
CA LYS A 50 0.96 -1.14 8.43
C LYS A 50 0.98 0.23 7.78
N VAL A 51 -0.07 0.56 7.05
CA VAL A 51 -0.24 1.85 6.40
C VAL A 51 -1.39 2.58 7.08
N GLU A 52 -1.07 3.69 7.75
CA GLU A 52 -2.05 4.53 8.42
C GLU A 52 -2.26 5.80 7.61
N TYR A 53 -3.52 6.12 7.36
CA TYR A 53 -3.90 7.27 6.57
C TYR A 53 -3.75 8.56 7.38
N ILE A 54 -3.12 9.59 6.78
CA ILE A 54 -2.98 10.91 7.40
C ILE A 54 -3.85 11.94 6.70
N ASP A 55 -3.73 12.06 5.38
CA ASP A 55 -4.46 13.08 4.63
C ASP A 55 -4.68 12.67 3.18
N GLY A 56 -5.79 13.10 2.60
CA GLY A 56 -6.14 12.85 1.21
C GLY A 56 -7.64 12.74 1.00
N PRO A 57 -8.09 12.02 -0.05
CA PRO A 57 -9.49 11.99 -0.46
C PRO A 57 -10.36 11.04 0.36
N PHE A 58 -9.80 10.33 1.33
CA PHE A 58 -10.54 9.35 2.12
C PHE A 58 -11.05 9.93 3.43
N ARG A 59 -12.17 9.41 3.90
CA ARG A 59 -12.63 9.64 5.26
C ARG A 59 -11.78 8.83 6.22
N PHE A 60 -11.49 7.59 5.85
CA PHE A 60 -10.50 6.74 6.50
C PHE A 60 -9.89 5.78 5.47
N LEU A 61 -8.72 5.28 5.78
CA LEU A 61 -8.08 4.18 5.06
C LEU A 61 -7.16 3.43 6.02
N ASP A 62 -7.30 2.13 6.10
CA ASP A 62 -6.42 1.26 6.86
C ASP A 62 -5.97 0.14 5.94
N ASN A 63 -4.66 -0.02 5.83
CA ASN A 63 -4.07 -1.02 4.95
C ASN A 63 -2.98 -1.77 5.70
N ARG A 64 -3.03 -3.09 5.63
CA ARG A 64 -2.08 -3.96 6.30
C ARG A 64 -1.58 -5.04 5.37
N TRP A 65 -0.29 -5.28 5.46
CA TRP A 65 0.40 -6.33 4.72
C TRP A 65 1.07 -7.26 5.71
N SER A 66 0.97 -8.55 5.50
CA SER A 66 1.76 -9.52 6.23
C SER A 66 2.33 -10.55 5.28
N PHE A 67 3.49 -11.09 5.65
CA PHE A 67 4.23 -12.02 4.84
C PHE A 67 4.52 -13.26 5.68
N THR A 68 4.09 -14.41 5.18
CA THR A 68 4.31 -15.69 5.86
C THR A 68 5.30 -16.49 5.03
N PRO A 69 6.51 -16.78 5.56
CA PRO A 69 7.48 -17.57 4.81
C PRO A 69 6.93 -18.96 4.47
N ARG A 70 7.26 -19.42 3.28
CA ARG A 70 6.86 -20.74 2.79
C ARG A 70 8.04 -21.71 2.89
N ASP A 71 7.74 -22.98 3.14
CA ASP A 71 8.75 -24.04 3.07
C ASP A 71 9.27 -24.13 1.64
N GLY A 72 10.58 -24.14 1.49
CA GLY A 72 11.23 -24.20 0.18
C GLY A 72 11.47 -22.88 -0.50
N GLY A 73 11.15 -21.75 0.14
CA GLY A 73 11.38 -20.40 -0.37
C GLY A 73 10.11 -19.66 -0.72
N GLY A 74 10.24 -18.34 -0.89
CA GLY A 74 9.11 -17.45 -1.12
C GLY A 74 8.29 -17.16 0.12
N ALA A 75 7.18 -16.46 -0.04
CA ALA A 75 6.28 -16.11 1.05
C ALA A 75 4.85 -15.97 0.54
N ASP A 76 3.90 -16.29 1.41
CA ASP A 76 2.50 -15.95 1.20
C ASP A 76 2.27 -14.50 1.65
N ILE A 77 1.62 -13.72 0.81
CA ILE A 77 1.33 -12.31 1.05
C ILE A 77 -0.14 -12.18 1.41
N HIS A 78 -0.39 -11.60 2.59
CA HIS A 78 -1.74 -11.25 3.02
C HIS A 78 -1.90 -9.75 2.94
N PHE A 79 -2.88 -9.31 2.15
CA PHE A 79 -3.19 -7.91 1.95
C PHE A 79 -4.60 -7.64 2.44
N TRP A 80 -4.75 -6.67 3.32
CA TRP A 80 -6.03 -6.25 3.83
C TRP A 80 -6.18 -4.74 3.71
N ILE A 81 -7.33 -4.27 3.26
CA ILE A 81 -7.61 -2.85 3.13
C ILE A 81 -9.07 -2.55 3.47
N SER A 82 -9.27 -1.45 4.20
CA SER A 82 -10.58 -0.88 4.45
C SER A 82 -10.51 0.62 4.23
N TYR A 83 -11.44 1.17 3.47
CA TYR A 83 -11.42 2.58 3.13
C TYR A 83 -12.82 3.10 2.84
N GLU A 84 -12.97 4.43 2.93
CA GLU A 84 -14.17 5.15 2.53
C GLU A 84 -13.77 6.52 2.01
N PHE A 85 -14.33 6.93 0.88
CA PHE A 85 -14.10 8.26 0.32
C PHE A 85 -14.87 9.33 1.09
N ARG A 86 -14.30 10.55 1.19
CA ARG A 86 -14.99 11.69 1.79
C ARG A 86 -16.16 12.15 0.95
N SER A 87 -15.99 12.14 -0.38
CA SER A 87 -16.99 12.59 -1.32
C SER A 87 -17.84 11.42 -1.80
N ARG A 88 -19.16 11.55 -1.69
CA ARG A 88 -20.09 10.55 -2.24
C ARG A 88 -19.97 10.46 -3.76
N MET A 89 -19.72 11.58 -4.41
CA MET A 89 -19.53 11.63 -5.85
C MET A 89 -18.28 10.86 -6.25
N LEU A 90 -17.18 11.09 -5.55
CA LEU A 90 -15.93 10.37 -5.80
C LEU A 90 -16.09 8.87 -5.51
N GLY A 91 -16.78 8.51 -4.43
CA GLY A 91 -17.08 7.13 -4.11
C GLY A 91 -17.92 6.44 -5.17
N ALA A 92 -18.94 7.12 -5.69
CA ALA A 92 -19.77 6.59 -6.76
C ALA A 92 -18.99 6.39 -8.06
N LEU A 93 -18.09 7.33 -8.38
CA LEU A 93 -17.28 7.25 -9.60
C LEU A 93 -16.14 6.22 -9.49
N MET A 94 -15.56 6.09 -8.31
CA MET A 94 -14.31 5.36 -8.12
C MET A 94 -14.45 4.03 -7.37
N GLY A 95 -15.60 3.75 -6.75
CA GLY A 95 -15.76 2.62 -5.85
C GLY A 95 -15.28 1.29 -6.42
N SER A 96 -15.92 0.80 -7.48
CA SER A 96 -15.54 -0.48 -8.09
C SER A 96 -14.21 -0.42 -8.81
N MET A 97 -13.88 0.75 -9.37
CA MET A 97 -12.61 0.95 -10.07
C MET A 97 -11.43 0.98 -9.10
N PHE A 98 -11.64 1.52 -7.91
CA PHE A 98 -10.58 1.61 -6.91
C PHE A 98 -10.22 0.23 -6.34
N ASP A 99 -11.21 -0.63 -6.14
CA ASP A 99 -10.95 -2.02 -5.76
C ASP A 99 -10.09 -2.75 -6.79
N ARG A 100 -10.38 -2.54 -8.07
CA ARG A 100 -9.57 -3.08 -9.16
C ARG A 100 -8.15 -2.51 -9.14
N ALA A 101 -8.00 -1.22 -8.86
CA ALA A 101 -6.71 -0.57 -8.78
C ALA A 101 -5.85 -1.18 -7.66
N PHE A 102 -6.43 -1.41 -6.49
CA PHE A 102 -5.70 -2.05 -5.39
C PHE A 102 -5.28 -3.48 -5.73
N ARG A 103 -6.12 -4.24 -6.41
CA ARG A 103 -5.76 -5.59 -6.88
C ARG A 103 -4.59 -5.54 -7.85
N LYS A 104 -4.59 -4.58 -8.78
CA LYS A 104 -3.48 -4.38 -9.72
C LYS A 104 -2.20 -3.96 -9.01
N PHE A 105 -2.29 -3.14 -7.97
CA PHE A 105 -1.13 -2.80 -7.15
C PHE A 105 -0.55 -4.04 -6.48
N ALA A 106 -1.39 -4.87 -5.88
CA ALA A 106 -0.94 -6.10 -5.23
C ALA A 106 -0.27 -7.04 -6.23
N GLU A 107 -0.85 -7.23 -7.40
CA GLU A 107 -0.27 -8.03 -8.47
C GLU A 107 1.06 -7.46 -8.96
N ALA A 108 1.14 -6.13 -9.11
CA ALA A 108 2.36 -5.46 -9.56
C ALA A 108 3.49 -5.63 -8.53
N PHE A 109 3.19 -5.53 -7.25
CA PHE A 109 4.17 -5.80 -6.20
C PHE A 109 4.63 -7.24 -6.18
N GLU A 110 3.71 -8.18 -6.37
CA GLU A 110 4.03 -9.60 -6.46
C GLU A 110 4.95 -9.88 -7.67
N GLN A 111 4.61 -9.35 -8.84
CA GLN A 111 5.43 -9.47 -10.04
C GLN A 111 6.81 -8.85 -9.86
N ARG A 112 6.88 -7.71 -9.19
CA ARG A 112 8.17 -7.06 -8.91
C ARG A 112 9.02 -7.90 -7.98
N ALA A 113 8.43 -8.49 -6.95
CA ALA A 113 9.13 -9.38 -6.04
C ALA A 113 9.64 -10.62 -6.78
N ASP A 114 8.82 -11.20 -7.64
CA ASP A 114 9.21 -12.36 -8.46
C ASP A 114 10.39 -11.99 -9.37
N ALA A 115 10.35 -10.81 -9.98
CA ALA A 115 11.43 -10.34 -10.86
C ALA A 115 12.75 -10.11 -10.12
N LEU A 116 12.68 -9.65 -8.86
CA LEU A 116 13.87 -9.32 -8.07
C LEU A 116 14.43 -10.51 -7.29
N TYR A 117 13.56 -11.39 -6.80
CA TYR A 117 13.94 -12.45 -5.86
C TYR A 117 13.69 -13.87 -6.37
N GLY A 118 13.11 -13.99 -7.56
CA GLY A 118 12.76 -15.27 -8.14
C GLY A 118 11.37 -15.76 -7.73
N VAL A 119 10.84 -16.72 -8.48
CA VAL A 119 9.47 -17.22 -8.31
C VAL A 119 9.50 -18.48 -7.45
N GLY A 120 9.16 -18.36 -6.17
CA GLY A 120 8.91 -19.50 -5.30
C GLY A 120 10.06 -20.48 -5.12
N VAL A 121 11.26 -20.02 -5.31
CA VAL A 121 12.45 -20.88 -5.27
C VAL A 121 13.08 -20.86 -3.90
#